data_20022e2bb62305093a8ce2315b807b2c
#
_entry.id   20022e2bb62305093a8ce2315b807b2c
#
_cell.length_a   1.000
_cell.length_b   1.000
_cell.length_c   1.000
_cell.angle_alpha   90.00
_cell.angle_beta   90.00
_cell.angle_gamma   90.00
#
_symmetry.space_group_name_H-M   'P 1'
#
loop_
_entity.id
_entity.type
_entity.pdbx_description
1 polymer ?
#
loop_
_entity_poly.entity_id
_entity_poly.type
_entity_poly.pdbx_seq_one_letter_code
_entity_poly.pdbx_strand_id
1 'polypeptide(L)' 'MNINITLKLFAQYRNGRFKVEQRVYKSGTTPQDIIDELGITEDKLPLGVLMVNSRHEKEDYVLQEGDIVALFPKVGGG' A
#
# COMPACT_ATOMS: atom_id res chain seq x y z
N MET A 1 9.63 -13.23 -12.34
CA MET A 1 10.59 -12.17 -12.04
C MET A 1 10.14 -11.38 -10.83
N ASN A 2 11.06 -10.75 -10.14
CA ASN A 2 10.75 -9.95 -8.97
C ASN A 2 10.89 -8.47 -9.28
N ILE A 3 10.13 -7.66 -8.53
CA ILE A 3 10.19 -6.21 -8.66
C ILE A 3 10.49 -5.61 -7.30
N ASN A 4 11.19 -4.47 -7.30
CA ASN A 4 11.49 -3.73 -6.09
C ASN A 4 10.45 -2.62 -5.93
N ILE A 5 9.87 -2.52 -4.75
CA ILE A 5 8.82 -1.56 -4.44
C ILE A 5 9.22 -0.80 -3.18
N THR A 6 8.93 0.49 -3.15
CA THR A 6 9.03 1.28 -1.93
C THR A 6 7.62 1.40 -1.38
N LEU A 7 7.42 0.95 -0.15
CA LEU A 7 6.11 0.98 0.49
C LEU A 7 6.11 2.02 1.59
N LYS A 8 5.19 2.96 1.52
CA LYS A 8 5.04 4.03 2.51
C LYS A 8 3.69 3.92 3.20
N LEU A 9 3.73 3.95 4.52
CA LEU A 9 2.51 3.91 5.34
C LEU A 9 2.35 5.25 6.06
N PHE A 10 1.12 5.69 6.20
CA PHE A 10 0.81 6.98 6.79
C PHE A 10 -0.15 6.86 7.96
N ALA A 11 -0.10 7.84 8.86
CA ALA A 11 -0.98 7.94 10.02
C ALA A 11 -1.00 6.63 10.82
N GLN A 12 -2.17 6.15 11.19
CA GLN A 12 -2.29 4.96 12.04
C GLN A 12 -1.77 3.68 11.41
N TYR A 13 -1.60 3.65 10.07
CA TYR A 13 -1.01 2.47 9.44
C TYR A 13 0.44 2.24 9.88
N ARG A 14 1.09 3.28 10.41
CA ARG A 14 2.46 3.16 10.93
C ARG A 14 2.53 2.44 12.26
N ASN A 15 1.44 2.38 12.99
CA ASN A 15 1.41 1.79 14.33
C ASN A 15 1.71 0.29 14.24
N GLY A 16 2.77 -0.13 14.93
CA GLY A 16 3.18 -1.52 14.92
C GLY A 16 3.78 -1.97 13.59
N ARG A 17 4.04 -1.04 12.70
CA ARG A 17 4.60 -1.33 11.38
C ARG A 17 5.80 -0.41 11.15
N PHE A 18 5.87 0.21 9.97
CA PHE A 18 7.01 1.04 9.56
C PHE A 18 6.48 2.29 8.84
N LYS A 19 7.35 3.25 8.61
CA LYS A 19 7.00 4.44 7.82
C LYS A 19 7.28 4.20 6.34
N VAL A 20 8.48 3.74 6.03
CA VAL A 20 8.93 3.50 4.67
C VAL A 20 9.74 2.22 4.67
N GLU A 21 9.50 1.35 3.72
CA GLU A 21 10.24 0.10 3.63
C GLU A 21 10.45 -0.30 2.18
N GLN A 22 11.63 -0.79 1.87
CA GLN A 22 11.91 -1.37 0.56
C GLN A 22 11.50 -2.83 0.61
N ARG A 23 10.74 -3.25 -0.38
CA ARG A 23 10.25 -4.63 -0.44
C ARG A 23 10.40 -5.20 -1.82
N VAL A 24 10.52 -6.52 -1.90
CA VAL A 24 10.61 -7.25 -3.16
C VAL A 24 9.36 -8.09 -3.30
N TYR A 25 8.70 -7.97 -4.43
CA TYR A 25 7.49 -8.73 -4.73
C TYR A 25 7.64 -9.41 -6.09
N LYS A 26 6.79 -10.37 -6.36
CA LYS A 26 6.76 -11.01 -7.66
C LYS A 26 6.10 -10.09 -8.69
N SER A 27 6.52 -10.18 -9.93
CA SER A 27 5.83 -9.51 -11.02
C SER A 27 4.36 -9.91 -11.02
N GLY A 28 3.49 -8.95 -11.25
CA GLY A 28 2.05 -9.19 -11.20
C GLY A 28 1.39 -8.83 -9.88
N THR A 29 2.20 -8.48 -8.87
CA THR A 29 1.67 -8.04 -7.59
C THR A 29 0.91 -6.74 -7.75
N THR A 30 -0.20 -6.62 -7.02
CA THR A 30 -1.05 -5.42 -7.03
C THR A 30 -1.06 -4.80 -5.64
N PRO A 31 -1.49 -3.53 -5.52
CA PRO A 31 -1.68 -2.94 -4.21
C PRO A 31 -2.62 -3.74 -3.32
N GLN A 32 -3.64 -4.38 -3.89
CA GLN A 32 -4.55 -5.21 -3.10
C GLN A 32 -3.80 -6.35 -2.42
N ASP A 33 -2.84 -6.97 -3.12
CA ASP A 33 -2.04 -8.04 -2.54
C ASP A 33 -1.26 -7.53 -1.32
N ILE A 34 -0.73 -6.31 -1.39
CA ILE A 34 0.02 -5.72 -0.30
C ILE A 34 -0.91 -5.38 0.87
N ILE A 35 -2.09 -4.84 0.56
CA ILE A 35 -3.10 -4.51 1.57
C ILE A 35 -3.49 -5.78 2.33
N ASP A 36 -3.70 -6.87 1.61
CA ASP A 36 -4.03 -8.17 2.23
C ASP A 36 -2.89 -8.67 3.11
N GLU A 37 -1.67 -8.55 2.63
CA GLU A 37 -0.48 -8.98 3.37
C GLU A 37 -0.34 -8.21 4.69
N LEU A 38 -0.65 -6.93 4.68
CA LEU A 38 -0.55 -6.09 5.86
C LEU A 38 -1.71 -6.28 6.83
N GLY A 39 -2.72 -7.02 6.44
CA GLY A 39 -3.87 -7.28 7.30
C GLY A 39 -4.84 -6.11 7.41
N ILE A 40 -4.84 -5.24 6.44
CA ILE A 40 -5.74 -4.10 6.41
C ILE A 40 -7.11 -4.57 5.89
N THR A 41 -8.14 -4.42 6.72
CA THR A 41 -9.48 -4.88 6.38
C THR A 41 -10.50 -3.76 6.56
N GLU A 42 -11.67 -3.94 5.96
CA GLU A 42 -12.72 -2.93 6.01
C GLU A 42 -13.19 -2.61 7.43
N ASP A 43 -13.11 -3.58 8.34
CA ASP A 43 -13.57 -3.41 9.70
C ASP A 43 -12.46 -2.93 10.64
N LYS A 44 -11.24 -2.83 10.16
CA LYS A 44 -10.10 -2.42 10.98
C LYS A 44 -9.31 -1.36 10.26
N LEU A 45 -9.76 -0.13 10.33
CA LEU A 45 -9.06 0.99 9.70
C LEU A 45 -8.88 0.77 8.20
N PRO A 46 -9.97 0.82 7.45
CA PRO A 46 -9.92 0.54 6.02
C PRO A 46 -9.10 1.56 5.25
N LEU A 47 -8.68 1.16 4.06
CA LEU A 47 -7.91 2.03 3.19
C LEU A 47 -8.74 3.23 2.75
N GLY A 48 -8.16 4.42 2.87
CA GLY A 48 -8.80 5.65 2.42
C GLY A 48 -8.28 6.10 1.08
N VAL A 49 -6.95 6.17 0.93
CA VAL A 49 -6.32 6.62 -0.30
C VAL A 49 -5.18 5.69 -0.66
N LEU A 50 -5.11 5.35 -1.92
CA LEU A 50 -4.01 4.58 -2.48
C LEU A 50 -3.34 5.42 -3.55
N MET A 51 -2.03 5.59 -3.45
CA MET A 51 -1.28 6.30 -4.47
C MET A 51 -0.10 5.45 -4.92
N VAL A 52 0.19 5.50 -6.21
CA VAL A 52 1.38 4.89 -6.77
C VAL A 52 2.12 5.97 -7.54
N ASN A 53 3.36 6.23 -7.15
CA ASN A 53 4.19 7.29 -7.75
C ASN A 53 3.48 8.64 -7.70
N SER A 54 2.84 8.94 -6.57
CA SER A 54 2.14 10.20 -6.31
C SER A 54 0.89 10.41 -7.16
N ARG A 55 0.33 9.34 -7.70
CA ARG A 55 -0.92 9.39 -8.45
C ARG A 55 -1.93 8.42 -7.84
N HIS A 56 -3.19 8.80 -7.86
CA HIS A 56 -4.25 7.89 -7.42
C HIS A 56 -4.32 6.70 -8.37
N GLU A 57 -4.34 5.50 -7.82
CA GLU A 57 -4.45 4.27 -8.60
C GLU A 57 -5.48 3.35 -7.97
N LYS A 58 -5.91 2.37 -8.73
CA LYS A 58 -6.84 1.35 -8.23
C LYS A 58 -6.07 0.20 -7.59
N GLU A 59 -6.74 -0.54 -6.74
CA GLU A 59 -6.12 -1.64 -6.02
C GLU A 59 -5.67 -2.78 -6.94
N ASP A 60 -6.20 -2.85 -8.14
CA ASP A 60 -5.84 -3.88 -9.12
C ASP A 60 -4.75 -3.45 -10.10
N TYR A 61 -4.17 -2.27 -9.88
CA TYR A 61 -3.07 -1.80 -10.70
C TYR A 61 -1.88 -2.76 -10.59
N VAL A 62 -1.29 -3.15 -11.72
CA VAL A 62 -0.14 -4.07 -11.71
C VAL A 62 1.13 -3.27 -11.46
N LEU A 63 1.75 -3.52 -10.31
CA LEU A 63 2.93 -2.78 -9.89
C LEU A 63 4.13 -3.08 -10.80
N GLN A 64 4.96 -2.05 -10.98
CA GLN A 64 6.14 -2.12 -11.83
C GLN A 64 7.39 -1.90 -11.00
N GLU A 65 8.54 -2.26 -11.57
CA GLU A 65 9.83 -2.07 -10.93
C GLU A 65 10.00 -0.61 -10.50
N GLY A 66 10.36 -0.40 -9.24
CA GLY A 66 10.65 0.93 -8.73
C GLY A 66 9.44 1.74 -8.31
N ASP A 67 8.25 1.17 -8.39
CA ASP A 67 7.05 1.90 -7.98
C ASP A 67 7.09 2.24 -6.49
N ILE A 68 6.53 3.40 -6.16
CA ILE A 68 6.39 3.86 -4.78
C ILE A 68 4.92 3.81 -4.43
N VAL A 69 4.56 2.92 -3.51
CA VAL A 69 3.18 2.72 -3.08
C VAL A 69 2.95 3.42 -1.76
N ALA A 70 1.95 4.26 -1.70
CA ALA A 70 1.60 5.00 -0.49
C ALA A 70 0.18 4.64 -0.06
N LEU A 71 0.04 4.22 1.19
CA LEU A 71 -1.25 3.80 1.75
C LEU A 71 -1.65 4.74 2.88
N PHE A 72 -2.85 5.31 2.77
CA PHE A 72 -3.40 6.21 3.76
C PHE A 72 -4.69 5.61 4.31
N PRO A 73 -4.85 5.56 5.64
CA PRO A 73 -6.11 5.05 6.20
C PRO A 73 -7.25 6.01 5.94
N LYS A 74 -8.44 5.47 5.90
CA LYS A 74 -9.64 6.29 5.81
C LYS A 74 -9.78 7.07 7.11
N VAL A 75 -9.82 8.38 7.01
CA VAL A 75 -10.04 9.22 8.17
C VAL A 75 -11.53 9.21 8.41
N GLY A 76 -11.93 8.45 9.39
CA GLY A 76 -13.31 8.37 9.76
C GLY A 76 -13.70 9.67 10.34
N GLY A 77 -14.56 10.20 10.29
CA GLY A 77 -14.95 11.31 10.91
C GLY A 77 -16.10 11.70 10.31
N GLY A 78 -16.18 11.11 9.74
CA GLY A 78 -17.40 11.38 9.24
C GLY A 78 -17.75 12.57 9.10
#